data_b9f5512b224207344ab182e38f9007ef
#
_entry.id   b9f5512b224207344ab182e38f9007ef
#
_cell.length_a   1.000
_cell.length_b   1.000
_cell.length_c   1.000
_cell.angle_alpha   90.00
_cell.angle_beta   90.00
_cell.angle_gamma   90.00
#
_symmetry.space_group_name_H-M   'P 1'
#
loop_
_entity.id
_entity.type
_entity.pdbx_description
1 polymer ?
#
loop_
_entity_poly.entity_id
_entity_poly.type
_entity_poly.pdbx_seq_one_letter_code
_entity_poly.pdbx_strand_id
1 'polypeptide(L)'
;MTSPNIQLVNAIFADDSSKIRLLLDLGIDVNDRGFFNIPPLLRAALYGKSKALQTLIEWGADKNIKDSQGRTALELAKKYSHPIIVEILLQN
;
A
#
# COMPACT_ATOMS: atom_id res chain seq x y z
N MET A 1 13.74 17.09 -8.85
CA MET A 1 13.94 15.67 -9.13
C MET A 1 12.91 14.85 -8.37
N THR A 2 12.18 14.01 -9.09
CA THR A 2 11.12 13.20 -8.46
C THR A 2 11.74 11.98 -7.78
N SER A 3 11.50 11.80 -6.48
CA SER A 3 12.01 10.61 -5.80
C SER A 3 11.24 9.36 -6.26
N PRO A 4 11.87 8.18 -6.21
CA PRO A 4 11.17 6.93 -6.55
C PRO A 4 9.90 6.72 -5.72
N ASN A 5 9.91 7.21 -4.49
CA ASN A 5 8.76 7.10 -3.60
C ASN A 5 7.54 7.85 -4.13
N ILE A 6 7.74 9.02 -4.76
CA ILE A 6 6.63 9.76 -5.38
C ILE A 6 6.02 8.92 -6.50
N GLN A 7 6.85 8.26 -7.30
CA GLN A 7 6.36 7.40 -8.38
C GLN A 7 5.52 6.25 -7.83
N LEU A 8 5.95 5.65 -6.72
CA LEU A 8 5.19 4.57 -6.09
C LEU A 8 3.85 5.08 -5.57
N VAL A 9 3.83 6.24 -4.91
CA VAL A 9 2.59 6.86 -4.44
C VAL A 9 1.62 7.08 -5.60
N ASN A 10 2.12 7.63 -6.70
CA ASN A 10 1.28 7.88 -7.88
C ASN A 10 0.74 6.58 -8.49
N ALA A 11 1.56 5.54 -8.54
CA ALA A 11 1.14 4.23 -9.06
C ALA A 11 0.06 3.60 -8.16
N ILE A 12 0.16 3.78 -6.85
CA ILE A 12 -0.86 3.31 -5.91
C ILE A 12 -2.17 4.06 -6.14
N PHE A 13 -2.14 5.38 -6.26
CA PHE A 13 -3.33 6.17 -6.56
C PHE A 13 -4.00 5.76 -7.86
N ALA A 14 -3.20 5.39 -8.86
CA ALA A 14 -3.71 4.92 -10.15
C ALA A 14 -4.18 3.47 -10.10
N ASP A 15 -3.95 2.78 -8.98
CA ASP A 15 -4.20 1.34 -8.84
C ASP A 15 -3.51 0.54 -9.94
N ASP A 16 -2.31 0.97 -10.33
CA ASP A 16 -1.55 0.43 -11.46
C ASP A 16 -0.57 -0.62 -10.97
N SER A 17 -1.01 -1.87 -10.94
CA SER A 17 -0.20 -2.98 -10.43
C SER A 17 1.07 -3.20 -11.25
N SER A 18 1.00 -3.00 -12.57
CA SER A 18 2.18 -3.16 -13.44
C SER A 18 3.27 -2.17 -13.10
N LYS A 19 2.89 -0.90 -12.89
CA LYS A 19 3.84 0.14 -12.53
C LYS A 19 4.41 -0.12 -11.14
N ILE A 20 3.57 -0.57 -10.19
CA ILE A 20 4.03 -0.90 -8.85
C ILE A 20 5.08 -2.01 -8.91
N ARG A 21 4.80 -3.09 -9.67
CA ARG A 21 5.77 -4.20 -9.82
C ARG A 21 7.09 -3.70 -10.39
N LEU A 22 7.04 -2.86 -11.41
CA LEU A 22 8.24 -2.29 -12.01
C LEU A 22 9.08 -1.53 -10.98
N LEU A 23 8.43 -0.66 -10.20
CA LEU A 23 9.13 0.16 -9.22
C LEU A 23 9.73 -0.68 -8.11
N LEU A 24 9.01 -1.70 -7.63
CA LEU A 24 9.52 -2.60 -6.61
C LEU A 24 10.68 -3.45 -7.15
N ASP A 25 10.58 -3.87 -8.41
CA ASP A 25 11.65 -4.62 -9.08
C ASP A 25 12.93 -3.77 -9.21
N LEU A 26 12.78 -2.46 -9.33
CA LEU A 26 13.91 -1.53 -9.38
C LEU A 26 14.54 -1.27 -8.01
N GLY A 27 13.99 -1.86 -6.94
CA GLY A 27 14.60 -1.81 -5.63
C GLY A 27 13.96 -0.86 -4.62
N ILE A 28 12.80 -0.30 -4.94
CA ILE A 28 12.09 0.53 -3.96
C ILE A 28 11.60 -0.39 -2.83
N ASP A 29 11.83 0.03 -1.60
CA ASP A 29 11.39 -0.72 -0.42
C ASP A 29 9.87 -0.74 -0.35
N VAL A 30 9.29 -1.94 -0.33
CA VAL A 30 7.83 -2.12 -0.27
C VAL A 30 7.22 -1.54 1.00
N ASN A 31 8.02 -1.38 2.05
CA ASN A 31 7.58 -0.83 3.33
C ASN A 31 8.07 0.61 3.55
N ASP A 32 8.56 1.28 2.51
CA ASP A 32 9.08 2.65 2.63
C ASP A 32 7.95 3.61 3.03
N ARG A 33 8.10 4.25 4.18
CA ARG A 33 7.09 5.16 4.72
C ARG A 33 6.98 6.48 3.94
N GLY A 34 8.05 6.86 3.24
CA GLY A 34 8.04 8.01 2.34
C GLY A 34 7.36 9.25 2.88
N PHE A 35 6.53 9.87 2.06
CA PHE A 35 5.82 11.09 2.42
C PHE A 35 4.77 10.85 3.50
N PHE A 36 4.70 11.76 4.45
CA PHE A 36 3.70 11.74 5.53
C PHE A 36 3.80 10.49 6.41
N ASN A 37 4.94 9.78 6.33
CA ASN A 37 5.18 8.61 7.16
C ASN A 37 4.08 7.54 6.99
N ILE A 38 3.59 7.37 5.76
CA ILE A 38 2.53 6.41 5.45
C ILE A 38 3.11 5.29 4.58
N PRO A 39 3.22 4.05 5.09
CA PRO A 39 3.69 2.93 4.29
C PRO A 39 2.79 2.66 3.08
N PRO A 40 3.33 2.11 1.99
CA PRO A 40 2.53 1.85 0.79
C PRO A 40 1.27 1.03 1.03
N LEU A 41 1.36 -0.04 1.84
CA LEU A 41 0.21 -0.90 2.12
C LEU A 41 -0.91 -0.12 2.80
N LEU A 42 -0.58 0.75 3.75
CA LEU A 42 -1.58 1.56 4.46
C LEU A 42 -2.20 2.58 3.52
N ARG A 43 -1.41 3.11 2.60
CA ARG A 43 -1.91 4.06 1.61
C ARG A 43 -2.94 3.37 0.69
N ALA A 44 -2.63 2.16 0.22
CA ALA A 44 -3.56 1.40 -0.61
C ALA A 44 -4.86 1.07 0.15
N ALA A 45 -4.75 0.70 1.42
CA ALA A 45 -5.91 0.40 2.25
C ALA A 45 -6.76 1.64 2.51
N LEU A 46 -6.11 2.77 2.75
CA LEU A 46 -6.78 4.04 3.02
C LEU A 46 -7.62 4.50 1.82
N TYR A 47 -7.08 4.35 0.62
CA TYR A 47 -7.73 4.84 -0.60
C TYR A 47 -8.52 3.76 -1.35
N GLY A 48 -8.60 2.54 -0.83
CA GLY A 48 -9.38 1.48 -1.45
C GLY A 48 -8.81 0.93 -2.74
N LYS A 49 -7.47 0.94 -2.86
CA LYS A 49 -6.79 0.49 -4.07
C LYS A 49 -6.47 -1.00 -3.96
N SER A 50 -7.43 -1.84 -4.34
CA SER A 50 -7.36 -3.28 -4.13
C SER A 50 -6.27 -3.98 -4.96
N LYS A 51 -6.08 -3.57 -6.21
CA LYS A 51 -5.02 -4.14 -7.05
C LYS A 51 -3.65 -3.77 -6.50
N ALA A 52 -3.47 -2.51 -6.11
CA ALA A 52 -2.24 -2.04 -5.51
C ALA A 52 -1.94 -2.79 -4.22
N LEU A 53 -2.93 -2.94 -3.35
CA LEU A 53 -2.77 -3.64 -2.08
C LEU A 53 -2.32 -5.09 -2.31
N GLN A 54 -2.97 -5.78 -3.23
CA GLN A 54 -2.64 -7.18 -3.52
C GLN A 54 -1.22 -7.31 -4.05
N THR A 55 -0.81 -6.42 -4.94
CA THR A 55 0.56 -6.41 -5.48
C THR A 55 1.58 -6.16 -4.37
N LEU A 56 1.32 -5.22 -3.48
CA LEU A 56 2.21 -4.94 -2.37
C LEU A 56 2.37 -6.15 -1.45
N ILE A 57 1.27 -6.86 -1.17
CA ILE A 57 1.32 -8.08 -0.36
C ILE A 57 2.15 -9.16 -1.06
N GLU A 58 1.96 -9.34 -2.36
CA GLU A 58 2.73 -10.31 -3.15
C GLU A 58 4.23 -10.02 -3.08
N TRP A 59 4.62 -8.76 -2.96
CA TRP A 59 6.01 -8.33 -2.88
C TRP A 59 6.52 -8.24 -1.44
N GLY A 60 5.78 -8.80 -0.49
CA GLY A 60 6.25 -8.94 0.88
C GLY A 60 5.96 -7.78 1.81
N ALA A 61 4.97 -6.95 1.50
CA ALA A 61 4.59 -5.87 2.42
C ALA A 61 4.21 -6.46 3.77
N ASP A 62 4.64 -5.78 4.84
CA ASP A 62 4.32 -6.18 6.19
C ASP A 62 2.86 -5.84 6.49
N LYS A 63 2.01 -6.86 6.59
CA LYS A 63 0.57 -6.68 6.82
C LYS A 63 0.26 -6.12 8.20
N ASN A 64 1.19 -6.19 9.12
CA ASN A 64 1.01 -5.69 10.48
C ASN A 64 1.64 -4.32 10.70
N ILE A 65 2.14 -3.68 9.64
CA ILE A 65 2.74 -2.36 9.74
C ILE A 65 1.69 -1.36 10.20
N LYS A 66 2.12 -0.39 11.01
CA LYS A 66 1.21 0.61 11.56
C LYS A 66 1.62 2.01 11.14
N ASP A 67 0.64 2.90 11.04
CA ASP A 67 0.90 4.32 10.81
C ASP A 67 1.31 5.00 12.13
N SER A 68 1.52 6.31 12.07
CA SER A 68 1.93 7.09 13.25
C SER A 68 0.88 7.10 14.35
N GLN A 69 -0.37 6.74 14.04
CA GLN A 69 -1.46 6.64 15.01
C GLN A 69 -1.73 5.20 15.46
N GLY A 70 -0.84 4.28 15.06
CA GLY A 70 -0.96 2.87 15.44
C GLY A 70 -2.01 2.08 14.68
N ARG A 71 -2.48 2.57 13.54
CA ARG A 71 -3.52 1.90 12.76
C ARG A 71 -2.92 0.97 11.72
N THR A 72 -3.53 -0.21 11.56
CA THR A 72 -3.14 -1.19 10.54
C THR A 72 -3.95 -1.00 9.27
N ALA A 73 -3.54 -1.70 8.20
CA ALA A 73 -4.29 -1.69 6.95
C ALA A 73 -5.73 -2.17 7.16
N LEU A 74 -5.93 -3.22 7.95
CA LEU A 74 -7.26 -3.74 8.23
C LEU A 74 -8.15 -2.72 8.92
N GLU A 75 -7.61 -2.02 9.92
CA GLU A 75 -8.36 -0.98 10.62
C GLU A 75 -8.73 0.17 9.69
N LEU A 76 -7.80 0.59 8.84
CA LEU A 76 -8.07 1.67 7.87
C LEU A 76 -9.14 1.25 6.85
N ALA A 77 -9.04 0.03 6.33
CA ALA A 77 -10.00 -0.46 5.36
C ALA A 77 -11.41 -0.55 5.94
N LYS A 78 -11.53 -0.95 7.19
CA LYS A 78 -12.83 -0.97 7.90
C LYS A 78 -13.36 0.43 8.11
N LYS A 79 -12.50 1.33 8.58
CA LYS A 79 -12.89 2.71 8.88
C LYS A 79 -13.43 3.44 7.65
N TYR A 80 -12.78 3.24 6.51
CA TYR A 80 -13.14 3.95 5.28
C TYR A 80 -14.00 3.11 4.34
N SER A 81 -14.55 1.99 4.83
CA SER A 81 -15.55 1.18 4.12
C SER A 81 -15.03 0.62 2.79
N HIS A 82 -13.89 -0.06 2.85
CA HIS A 82 -13.31 -0.76 1.71
C HIS A 82 -13.42 -2.28 1.90
N PRO A 83 -14.61 -2.88 1.68
CA PRO A 83 -14.84 -4.29 2.01
C PRO A 83 -13.98 -5.28 1.22
N ILE A 84 -13.65 -4.97 -0.02
CA ILE A 84 -12.77 -5.83 -0.82
C ILE A 84 -11.39 -5.91 -0.20
N ILE A 85 -10.87 -4.78 0.26
CA ILE A 85 -9.57 -4.73 0.95
C ILE A 85 -9.60 -5.52 2.25
N VAL A 86 -10.67 -5.37 3.03
CA VAL A 86 -10.86 -6.14 4.26
C VAL A 86 -10.81 -7.64 3.95
N GLU A 87 -11.53 -8.07 2.91
CA GLU A 87 -11.56 -9.46 2.49
C GLU A 87 -10.18 -9.98 2.12
N ILE A 88 -9.43 -9.23 1.32
CA ILE A 88 -8.07 -9.60 0.92
C ILE A 88 -7.17 -9.75 2.14
N LEU A 89 -7.22 -8.81 3.07
CA LEU A 89 -6.38 -8.84 4.26
C LEU A 89 -6.72 -10.01 5.18
N LEU A 90 -7.99 -10.39 5.27
CA LEU A 90 -8.41 -11.49 6.11
C LEU A 90 -8.07 -12.86 5.51
N GLN A 91 -7.92 -12.96 4.20
CA GLN A 91 -7.57 -14.21 3.52
C GLN A 91 -6.07 -14.53 3.62
N ASN A 92 -5.28 -13.55 3.89
CA ASN A 92 -3.83 -13.73 3.98
C ASN A 92 -3.39 -13.75 5.43
#